data_3c6d2f63e1c44b77197ca6803dea7962
#
_entry.id   3c6d2f63e1c44b77197ca6803dea7962
#
_cell.length_a   1.000
_cell.length_b   1.000
_cell.length_c   1.000
_cell.angle_alpha   90.00
_cell.angle_beta   90.00
_cell.angle_gamma   90.00
#
_symmetry.space_group_name_H-M   'P 1'
#
loop_
_entity.id
_entity.type
_entity.pdbx_description
1 polymer ?
#
loop_
_entity_poly.entity_id
_entity_poly.type
_entity_poly.pdbx_seq_one_letter_code
_entity_poly.pdbx_strand_id
1 'polypeptide(L)'
;MSLLRTHNLTAYYGDFQALFGVDIELNAGETIAIIGANGAGKTTLMRSISGVLRNASNSVLFEGSAIGAKESDAVMRDGIAMVPEGRKLFPSLSVKENLLIGTYGRKVKGYWTLEAIYDLFPILQEKADAPATSLSGGQQQMVAIGRALISNPKVLLCDEISLGLAPVVIKDIYAAFPKIKASGASVIVVEQDIAQALKVADRVYCMMEGRVTLSGKPSDLTRDDIQDAYFGRITK
;
A
#
# COMPACT_ATOMS: atom_id res chain seq x y z
N MET A 1 -3.32 -3.34 20.16
CA MET A 1 -2.09 -2.50 20.07
C MET A 1 -1.87 -2.14 18.64
N SER A 2 -1.56 -0.88 18.38
CA SER A 2 -1.26 -0.37 17.03
C SER A 2 -0.01 -1.05 16.47
N LEU A 3 -0.12 -1.62 15.27
CA LEU A 3 1.00 -2.23 14.55
C LEU A 3 1.89 -1.16 13.91
N LEU A 4 1.25 -0.17 13.28
CA LEU A 4 1.91 0.98 12.66
C LEU A 4 1.12 2.24 12.97
N ARG A 5 1.82 3.33 13.28
CA ARG A 5 1.20 4.65 13.41
C ARG A 5 2.13 5.75 12.92
N THR A 6 1.55 6.80 12.38
CA THR A 6 2.25 8.07 12.20
C THR A 6 1.87 9.02 13.33
N HIS A 7 2.80 9.89 13.70
CA HIS A 7 2.59 10.90 14.74
C HIS A 7 3.10 12.25 14.26
N ASN A 8 2.15 13.16 14.07
CA ASN A 8 2.41 14.52 13.57
C ASN A 8 3.38 14.50 12.37
N LEU A 9 3.16 13.55 11.44
CA LEU A 9 4.06 13.32 10.32
C LEU A 9 4.06 14.52 9.38
N THR A 10 5.21 15.15 9.24
CA THR A 10 5.50 16.18 8.24
C THR A 10 6.47 15.64 7.21
N ALA A 11 6.32 16.02 5.95
CA ALA A 11 7.21 15.58 4.88
C ALA A 11 7.47 16.71 3.88
N TYR A 12 8.69 16.74 3.36
CA TYR A 12 9.19 17.80 2.50
C TYR A 12 9.88 17.24 1.25
N TYR A 13 9.75 17.96 0.14
CA TYR A 13 10.54 17.80 -1.07
C TYR A 13 11.34 19.09 -1.28
N GLY A 14 12.61 19.12 -0.82
CA GLY A 14 13.35 20.37 -0.69
C GLY A 14 12.63 21.31 0.27
N ASP A 15 12.28 22.52 -0.19
CA ASP A 15 11.56 23.53 0.60
C ASP A 15 10.03 23.37 0.54
N PHE A 16 9.53 22.49 -0.32
CA PHE A 16 8.09 22.25 -0.47
C PHE A 16 7.58 21.27 0.57
N GLN A 17 6.71 21.73 1.48
CA GLN A 17 6.04 20.87 2.43
C GLN A 17 4.83 20.18 1.79
N ALA A 18 4.80 18.85 1.85
CA ALA A 18 3.76 18.02 1.26
C ALA A 18 2.84 17.36 2.30
N LEU A 19 3.30 17.17 3.54
CA LEU A 19 2.47 16.66 4.64
C LEU A 19 2.54 17.60 5.84
N PHE A 20 1.40 17.82 6.48
CA PHE A 20 1.21 18.83 7.53
C PHE A 20 0.62 18.20 8.79
N GLY A 21 1.39 17.33 9.46
CA GLY A 21 0.98 16.71 10.71
C GLY A 21 -0.05 15.60 10.49
N VAL A 22 0.31 14.58 9.70
CA VAL A 22 -0.57 13.45 9.39
C VAL A 22 -0.48 12.39 10.49
N ASP A 23 -1.63 12.06 11.08
CA ASP A 23 -1.80 11.00 12.05
C ASP A 23 -2.70 9.89 11.48
N ILE A 24 -2.14 8.69 11.29
CA ILE A 24 -2.88 7.48 10.96
C ILE A 24 -2.45 6.34 11.87
N GLU A 25 -3.31 5.36 12.01
CA GLU A 25 -3.07 4.17 12.79
C GLU A 25 -3.52 2.93 12.02
N LEU A 26 -2.73 1.86 12.08
CA LEU A 26 -3.04 0.54 11.53
C LEU A 26 -2.89 -0.50 12.63
N ASN A 27 -3.92 -1.29 12.89
CA ASN A 27 -3.87 -2.40 13.81
C ASN A 27 -3.45 -3.70 13.09
N ALA A 28 -2.99 -4.69 13.86
CA ALA A 28 -2.66 -6.00 13.29
C ALA A 28 -3.90 -6.66 12.67
N GLY A 29 -3.75 -7.16 11.43
CA GLY A 29 -4.83 -7.78 10.66
C GLY A 29 -5.87 -6.80 10.10
N GLU A 30 -5.67 -5.48 10.25
CA GLU A 30 -6.55 -4.45 9.73
C GLU A 30 -6.17 -4.09 8.27
N THR A 31 -7.17 -3.74 7.48
CA THR A 31 -6.99 -3.04 6.21
C THR A 31 -7.50 -1.62 6.36
N ILE A 32 -6.64 -0.63 6.16
CA ILE A 32 -7.06 0.77 6.07
C ILE A 32 -6.95 1.28 4.64
N ALA A 33 -7.91 2.11 4.23
CA ALA A 33 -7.84 2.81 2.97
C ALA A 33 -7.56 4.30 3.17
N ILE A 34 -6.70 4.84 2.32
CA ILE A 34 -6.39 6.27 2.26
C ILE A 34 -6.94 6.79 0.93
N ILE A 35 -7.93 7.67 1.00
CA ILE A 35 -8.59 8.27 -0.14
C ILE A 35 -8.33 9.78 -0.17
N GLY A 36 -8.40 10.36 -1.35
CA GLY A 36 -8.20 11.79 -1.56
C GLY A 36 -7.87 12.10 -3.01
N ALA A 37 -8.02 13.34 -3.40
CA ALA A 37 -7.72 13.80 -4.76
C ALA A 37 -6.23 13.66 -5.11
N ASN A 38 -5.90 13.79 -6.39
CA ASN A 38 -4.50 13.87 -6.82
C ASN A 38 -3.84 15.08 -6.17
N GLY A 39 -2.62 14.90 -5.68
CA GLY A 39 -1.92 15.94 -4.91
C GLY A 39 -2.29 16.03 -3.43
N ALA A 40 -3.24 15.24 -2.92
CA ALA A 40 -3.61 15.26 -1.50
C ALA A 40 -2.52 14.78 -0.52
N GLY A 41 -1.38 14.24 -1.03
CA GLY A 41 -0.27 13.77 -0.19
C GLY A 41 -0.23 12.26 0.04
N LYS A 42 -1.14 11.48 -0.56
CA LYS A 42 -1.26 10.03 -0.36
C LYS A 42 0.04 9.26 -0.66
N THR A 43 0.60 9.43 -1.86
CA THR A 43 1.87 8.81 -2.24
C THR A 43 3.04 9.30 -1.37
N THR A 44 3.02 10.56 -0.93
CA THR A 44 4.02 11.11 0.00
C THR A 44 3.95 10.39 1.34
N LEU A 45 2.74 10.14 1.86
CA LEU A 45 2.53 9.36 3.07
C LEU A 45 3.08 7.93 2.91
N MET A 46 2.78 7.25 1.79
CA MET A 46 3.30 5.90 1.50
C MET A 46 4.82 5.87 1.41
N ARG A 47 5.45 6.87 0.76
CA ARG A 47 6.91 7.02 0.68
C ARG A 47 7.53 7.29 2.04
N SER A 48 6.86 8.05 2.90
CA SER A 48 7.31 8.33 4.27
C SER A 48 7.29 7.07 5.14
N ILE A 49 6.23 6.27 5.07
CA ILE A 49 6.10 5.02 5.82
C ILE A 49 7.11 3.98 5.33
N SER A 50 7.35 3.89 4.02
CA SER A 50 8.26 2.92 3.41
C SER A 50 9.74 3.31 3.49
N GLY A 51 10.09 4.48 4.05
CA GLY A 51 11.47 4.95 4.15
C GLY A 51 12.07 5.44 2.84
N VAL A 52 11.28 5.56 1.76
CA VAL A 52 11.70 6.20 0.49
C VAL A 52 11.87 7.71 0.69
N LEU A 53 11.03 8.31 1.52
CA LEU A 53 11.17 9.68 2.00
C LEU A 53 11.41 9.64 3.50
N ARG A 54 12.61 10.06 3.94
CA ARG A 54 12.97 10.08 5.34
C ARG A 54 12.38 11.29 6.06
N ASN A 55 11.96 11.06 7.29
CA ASN A 55 11.31 12.06 8.13
C ASN A 55 11.92 12.06 9.54
N ALA A 56 11.34 12.82 10.46
CA ALA A 56 11.74 12.76 11.87
C ALA A 56 11.58 11.32 12.40
N SER A 57 12.55 10.85 13.18
CA SER A 57 12.61 9.46 13.63
C SER A 57 11.28 8.96 14.25
N ASN A 58 10.69 9.76 15.14
CA ASN A 58 9.49 9.40 15.88
C ASN A 58 8.19 9.68 15.12
N SER A 59 8.25 10.19 13.88
CA SER A 59 7.05 10.50 13.10
C SER A 59 6.39 9.25 12.52
N VAL A 60 7.10 8.13 12.42
CA VAL A 60 6.56 6.82 12.04
C VAL A 60 7.02 5.78 13.06
N LEU A 61 6.07 5.08 13.66
CA LEU A 61 6.30 4.02 14.63
C LEU A 61 5.76 2.70 14.09
N PHE A 62 6.58 1.66 14.12
CA PHE A 62 6.23 0.31 13.73
C PHE A 62 6.58 -0.67 14.87
N GLU A 63 5.59 -1.43 15.35
CA GLU A 63 5.73 -2.31 16.54
C GLU A 63 6.35 -1.55 17.73
N GLY A 64 5.99 -0.28 17.90
CA GLY A 64 6.51 0.58 18.95
C GLY A 64 7.90 1.17 18.71
N SER A 65 8.60 0.74 17.65
CA SER A 65 9.93 1.23 17.29
C SER A 65 9.86 2.38 16.30
N ALA A 66 10.69 3.40 16.48
CA ALA A 66 10.79 4.55 15.59
C ALA A 66 11.49 4.15 14.27
N ILE A 67 10.82 4.36 13.15
CA ILE A 67 11.34 4.01 11.81
C ILE A 67 11.39 5.19 10.84
N GLY A 68 10.87 6.38 11.19
CA GLY A 68 10.72 7.52 10.28
C GLY A 68 12.01 8.01 9.63
N ALA A 69 13.17 7.81 10.28
CA ALA A 69 14.48 8.16 9.72
C ALA A 69 15.21 6.99 9.03
N LYS A 70 14.64 5.78 9.04
CA LYS A 70 15.26 4.61 8.40
C LYS A 70 15.19 4.68 6.88
N GLU A 71 16.14 4.03 6.23
CA GLU A 71 16.13 3.83 4.78
C GLU A 71 15.17 2.70 4.38
N SER A 72 14.69 2.73 3.13
CA SER A 72 13.66 1.82 2.63
C SER A 72 14.03 0.34 2.74
N ASP A 73 15.31 -0.01 2.56
CA ASP A 73 15.79 -1.39 2.71
C ASP A 73 15.72 -1.87 4.17
N ALA A 74 15.98 -0.98 5.14
CA ALA A 74 15.85 -1.29 6.57
C ALA A 74 14.37 -1.43 6.96
N VAL A 75 13.50 -0.53 6.48
CA VAL A 75 12.05 -0.59 6.70
C VAL A 75 11.47 -1.88 6.12
N MET A 76 11.93 -2.30 4.93
CA MET A 76 11.51 -3.55 4.31
C MET A 76 11.97 -4.77 5.13
N ARG A 77 13.21 -4.77 5.65
CA ARG A 77 13.70 -5.83 6.55
C ARG A 77 12.91 -5.91 7.85
N ASP A 78 12.40 -4.81 8.37
CA ASP A 78 11.53 -4.79 9.55
C ASP A 78 10.17 -5.45 9.27
N GLY A 79 9.72 -5.46 8.00
CA GLY A 79 8.50 -6.15 7.59
C GLY A 79 7.44 -5.28 6.95
N ILE A 80 7.82 -4.15 6.37
CA ILE A 80 6.92 -3.28 5.60
C ILE A 80 7.32 -3.37 4.13
N ALA A 81 6.43 -3.91 3.27
CA ALA A 81 6.65 -3.98 1.84
C ALA A 81 5.69 -3.05 1.10
N MET A 82 6.15 -2.49 -0.03
CA MET A 82 5.37 -1.56 -0.83
C MET A 82 5.17 -2.06 -2.25
N VAL A 83 3.93 -2.00 -2.73
CA VAL A 83 3.55 -2.07 -4.14
C VAL A 83 3.43 -0.64 -4.63
N PRO A 84 4.40 -0.12 -5.38
CA PRO A 84 4.39 1.27 -5.82
C PRO A 84 3.43 1.48 -6.98
N GLU A 85 2.97 2.72 -7.15
CA GLU A 85 2.32 3.17 -8.37
C GLU A 85 3.21 2.89 -9.60
N GLY A 86 2.59 2.49 -10.71
CA GLY A 86 3.29 2.20 -11.96
C GLY A 86 4.08 0.90 -11.94
N ARG A 87 3.79 -0.02 -10.98
CA ARG A 87 4.26 -1.42 -10.92
C ARG A 87 5.77 -1.59 -10.73
N LYS A 88 6.61 -0.75 -11.36
CA LYS A 88 8.08 -0.71 -11.24
C LYS A 88 8.72 -2.10 -11.39
N LEU A 89 8.31 -2.86 -12.41
CA LEU A 89 8.93 -4.15 -12.74
C LEU A 89 10.29 -3.94 -13.41
N PHE A 90 11.14 -4.94 -13.30
CA PHE A 90 12.41 -5.00 -14.01
C PHE A 90 12.16 -5.56 -15.42
N PRO A 91 12.25 -4.75 -16.47
CA PRO A 91 11.81 -5.14 -17.81
C PRO A 91 12.69 -6.21 -18.45
N SER A 92 13.95 -6.31 -18.03
CA SER A 92 14.91 -7.33 -18.52
C SER A 92 14.76 -8.68 -17.84
N LEU A 93 13.93 -8.79 -16.80
CA LEU A 93 13.74 -10.01 -16.03
C LEU A 93 12.41 -10.69 -16.39
N SER A 94 12.40 -12.02 -16.26
CA SER A 94 11.18 -12.82 -16.35
C SER A 94 10.21 -12.52 -15.20
N VAL A 95 8.98 -13.01 -15.30
CA VAL A 95 7.98 -12.95 -14.22
C VAL A 95 8.51 -13.57 -12.93
N LYS A 96 9.05 -14.79 -13.03
CA LYS A 96 9.62 -15.53 -11.90
C LYS A 96 10.77 -14.76 -11.24
N GLU A 97 11.69 -14.21 -12.02
CA GLU A 97 12.81 -13.44 -11.51
C GLU A 97 12.34 -12.15 -10.83
N ASN A 98 11.36 -11.45 -11.41
CA ASN A 98 10.74 -10.27 -10.76
C ASN A 98 10.14 -10.63 -9.41
N LEU A 99 9.46 -11.77 -9.28
CA LEU A 99 8.91 -12.25 -8.01
C LEU A 99 10.03 -12.52 -7.01
N LEU A 100 11.08 -13.27 -7.44
CA LEU A 100 12.17 -13.71 -6.56
C LEU A 100 13.01 -12.56 -6.02
N ILE A 101 13.07 -11.40 -6.69
CA ILE A 101 13.72 -10.20 -6.13
C ILE A 101 13.13 -9.84 -4.75
N GLY A 102 11.83 -10.04 -4.54
CA GLY A 102 11.20 -9.77 -3.25
C GLY A 102 11.74 -10.60 -2.08
N THR A 103 12.44 -11.70 -2.36
CA THR A 103 13.09 -12.53 -1.32
C THR A 103 14.42 -11.96 -0.82
N TYR A 104 15.00 -10.99 -1.53
CA TYR A 104 16.40 -10.57 -1.32
C TYR A 104 16.59 -9.79 -0.02
N GLY A 105 15.65 -8.94 0.31
CA GLY A 105 15.78 -8.01 1.45
C GLY A 105 15.34 -8.61 2.78
N ARG A 106 14.40 -9.56 2.76
CA ARG A 106 13.84 -10.16 3.96
C ARG A 106 13.83 -11.69 3.86
N LYS A 107 14.77 -12.34 4.54
CA LYS A 107 14.91 -13.81 4.56
C LYS A 107 14.04 -14.44 5.66
N VAL A 108 12.77 -14.12 5.69
CA VAL A 108 11.82 -14.67 6.66
C VAL A 108 11.06 -15.82 6.00
N LYS A 109 11.08 -16.99 6.65
CA LYS A 109 10.17 -18.08 6.29
C LYS A 109 8.75 -17.69 6.67
N GLY A 110 7.78 -17.91 5.80
CA GLY A 110 6.39 -17.57 6.04
C GLY A 110 5.47 -18.20 5.02
N TYR A 111 4.23 -17.74 5.02
CA TYR A 111 3.18 -18.25 4.15
C TYR A 111 3.47 -17.99 2.66
N TRP A 112 4.04 -16.83 2.32
CA TRP A 112 4.23 -16.42 0.94
C TRP A 112 5.51 -17.02 0.37
N THR A 113 5.36 -18.15 -0.33
CA THR A 113 6.36 -18.77 -1.19
C THR A 113 6.04 -18.47 -2.66
N LEU A 114 6.90 -18.86 -3.59
CA LEU A 114 6.62 -18.72 -5.03
C LEU A 114 5.35 -19.48 -5.43
N GLU A 115 5.19 -20.68 -4.88
CA GLU A 115 4.01 -21.53 -5.08
C GLU A 115 2.74 -20.84 -4.56
N ALA A 116 2.79 -20.25 -3.35
CA ALA A 116 1.65 -19.54 -2.78
C ALA A 116 1.27 -18.29 -3.61
N ILE A 117 2.25 -17.62 -4.25
CA ILE A 117 1.98 -16.54 -5.20
C ILE A 117 1.31 -17.07 -6.47
N TYR A 118 1.73 -18.21 -6.98
CA TYR A 118 1.12 -18.87 -8.14
C TYR A 118 -0.30 -19.35 -7.82
N ASP A 119 -0.55 -19.86 -6.61
CA ASP A 119 -1.90 -20.20 -6.13
C ASP A 119 -2.81 -18.96 -5.96
N LEU A 120 -2.21 -17.80 -5.70
CA LEU A 120 -2.95 -16.53 -5.62
C LEU A 120 -3.28 -15.99 -7.01
N PHE A 121 -2.32 -16.09 -7.94
CA PHE A 121 -2.39 -15.57 -9.31
C PHE A 121 -1.89 -16.64 -10.30
N PRO A 122 -2.71 -17.65 -10.69
CA PRO A 122 -2.28 -18.77 -11.51
C PRO A 122 -1.65 -18.37 -12.86
N ILE A 123 -2.11 -17.27 -13.45
CA ILE A 123 -1.57 -16.75 -14.70
C ILE A 123 -0.06 -16.45 -14.62
N LEU A 124 0.45 -16.14 -13.42
CA LEU A 124 1.87 -15.85 -13.22
C LEU A 124 2.74 -17.13 -13.33
N GLN A 125 2.18 -18.29 -12.99
CA GLN A 125 2.82 -19.56 -13.19
C GLN A 125 2.91 -19.90 -14.68
N GLU A 126 1.83 -19.73 -15.42
CA GLU A 126 1.79 -19.95 -16.87
C GLU A 126 2.77 -19.07 -17.64
N LYS A 127 3.05 -17.87 -17.10
CA LYS A 127 3.94 -16.86 -17.70
C LYS A 127 5.29 -16.74 -16.98
N ALA A 128 5.66 -17.72 -16.14
CA ALA A 128 6.82 -17.63 -15.24
C ALA A 128 8.12 -17.22 -15.93
N ASP A 129 8.39 -17.79 -17.11
CA ASP A 129 9.61 -17.57 -17.89
C ASP A 129 9.46 -16.44 -18.92
N ALA A 130 8.26 -15.87 -19.08
CA ALA A 130 8.02 -14.76 -20.01
C ALA A 130 8.63 -13.45 -19.49
N PRO A 131 9.12 -12.56 -20.37
CA PRO A 131 9.55 -11.22 -19.98
C PRO A 131 8.38 -10.45 -19.35
N ALA A 132 8.66 -9.72 -18.27
CA ALA A 132 7.62 -8.92 -17.59
C ALA A 132 6.97 -7.87 -18.52
N THR A 133 7.67 -7.43 -19.55
CA THR A 133 7.17 -6.48 -20.57
C THR A 133 6.10 -7.07 -21.48
N SER A 134 6.04 -8.40 -21.65
CA SER A 134 5.03 -9.07 -22.48
C SER A 134 3.67 -9.23 -21.81
N LEU A 135 3.58 -8.92 -20.52
CA LEU A 135 2.36 -9.04 -19.73
C LEU A 135 1.40 -7.89 -19.95
N SER A 136 0.10 -8.17 -19.84
CA SER A 136 -0.92 -7.11 -19.72
C SER A 136 -0.70 -6.26 -18.47
N GLY A 137 -1.27 -5.05 -18.45
CA GLY A 137 -1.15 -4.16 -17.30
C GLY A 137 -1.63 -4.79 -15.99
N GLY A 138 -2.70 -5.58 -16.02
CA GLY A 138 -3.20 -6.30 -14.84
C GLY A 138 -2.27 -7.41 -14.38
N GLN A 139 -1.72 -8.19 -15.31
CA GLN A 139 -0.74 -9.23 -14.99
C GLN A 139 0.53 -8.62 -14.38
N GLN A 140 1.00 -7.49 -14.93
CA GLN A 140 2.13 -6.76 -14.35
C GLN A 140 1.84 -6.29 -12.92
N GLN A 141 0.60 -5.87 -12.64
CA GLN A 141 0.17 -5.49 -11.29
C GLN A 141 0.17 -6.69 -10.33
N MET A 142 -0.28 -7.84 -10.79
CA MET A 142 -0.21 -9.10 -10.02
C MET A 142 1.24 -9.48 -9.71
N VAL A 143 2.19 -9.30 -10.65
CA VAL A 143 3.62 -9.50 -10.38
C VAL A 143 4.14 -8.54 -9.33
N ALA A 144 3.77 -7.25 -9.38
CA ALA A 144 4.21 -6.26 -8.41
C ALA A 144 3.69 -6.57 -6.99
N ILE A 145 2.43 -7.02 -6.88
CA ILE A 145 1.84 -7.48 -5.62
C ILE A 145 2.56 -8.76 -5.13
N GLY A 146 2.73 -9.75 -6.00
CA GLY A 146 3.42 -10.99 -5.68
C GLY A 146 4.85 -10.76 -5.20
N ARG A 147 5.59 -9.85 -5.86
CA ARG A 147 6.95 -9.46 -5.46
C ARG A 147 6.99 -8.83 -4.06
N ALA A 148 6.00 -8.03 -3.70
CA ALA A 148 5.90 -7.49 -2.35
C ALA A 148 5.55 -8.57 -1.32
N LEU A 149 4.57 -9.42 -1.61
CA LEU A 149 4.10 -10.48 -0.73
C LEU A 149 5.17 -11.53 -0.42
N ILE A 150 6.00 -11.91 -1.39
CA ILE A 150 7.02 -12.96 -1.21
C ILE A 150 8.08 -12.61 -0.15
N SER A 151 8.19 -11.31 0.21
CA SER A 151 8.99 -10.86 1.35
C SER A 151 8.36 -11.21 2.70
N ASN A 152 7.17 -11.79 2.72
CA ASN A 152 6.39 -12.10 3.93
C ASN A 152 6.20 -10.87 4.84
N PRO A 153 5.62 -9.78 4.35
CA PRO A 153 5.50 -8.55 5.11
C PRO A 153 4.45 -8.67 6.23
N LYS A 154 4.66 -7.94 7.32
CA LYS A 154 3.64 -7.68 8.35
C LYS A 154 2.69 -6.56 7.90
N VAL A 155 3.20 -5.61 7.12
CA VAL A 155 2.42 -4.51 6.51
C VAL A 155 2.69 -4.47 5.02
N LEU A 156 1.62 -4.54 4.23
CA LEU A 156 1.64 -4.35 2.79
C LEU A 156 1.08 -2.95 2.46
N LEU A 157 1.89 -2.11 1.84
CA LEU A 157 1.50 -0.81 1.33
C LEU A 157 1.15 -0.94 -0.16
N CYS A 158 -0.05 -0.53 -0.57
CA CYS A 158 -0.53 -0.58 -1.94
C CYS A 158 -0.85 0.83 -2.44
N ASP A 159 -0.03 1.37 -3.34
CA ASP A 159 -0.18 2.73 -3.86
C ASP A 159 -0.85 2.70 -5.24
N GLU A 160 -2.14 3.09 -5.30
CA GLU A 160 -2.98 3.20 -6.50
C GLU A 160 -2.92 1.95 -7.41
N ILE A 161 -3.12 0.78 -6.82
CA ILE A 161 -2.95 -0.52 -7.51
C ILE A 161 -4.03 -0.81 -8.56
N SER A 162 -5.15 -0.08 -8.54
CA SER A 162 -6.24 -0.20 -9.50
C SER A 162 -6.09 0.72 -10.72
N LEU A 163 -5.18 1.69 -10.67
CA LEU A 163 -5.06 2.75 -11.65
C LEU A 163 -4.79 2.22 -13.07
N GLY A 164 -5.66 2.60 -14.01
CA GLY A 164 -5.51 2.24 -15.42
C GLY A 164 -5.77 0.76 -15.75
N LEU A 165 -6.45 0.05 -14.86
CA LEU A 165 -6.83 -1.35 -15.07
C LEU A 165 -8.31 -1.51 -15.45
N ALA A 166 -8.60 -2.58 -16.20
CA ALA A 166 -9.97 -2.94 -16.52
C ALA A 166 -10.73 -3.42 -15.25
N PRO A 167 -12.04 -3.15 -15.13
CA PRO A 167 -12.82 -3.48 -13.94
C PRO A 167 -12.75 -4.96 -13.52
N VAL A 168 -12.68 -5.90 -14.47
CA VAL A 168 -12.54 -7.33 -14.19
C VAL A 168 -11.21 -7.63 -13.49
N VAL A 169 -10.13 -7.01 -13.94
CA VAL A 169 -8.79 -7.19 -13.34
C VAL A 169 -8.73 -6.59 -11.93
N ILE A 170 -9.34 -5.42 -11.75
CA ILE A 170 -9.45 -4.79 -10.43
C ILE A 170 -10.16 -5.74 -9.46
N LYS A 171 -11.27 -6.36 -9.90
CA LYS A 171 -12.02 -7.34 -9.11
C LYS A 171 -11.14 -8.54 -8.71
N ASP A 172 -10.35 -9.07 -9.64
CA ASP A 172 -9.46 -10.21 -9.40
C ASP A 172 -8.36 -9.86 -8.39
N ILE A 173 -7.76 -8.67 -8.52
CA ILE A 173 -6.74 -8.17 -7.57
C ILE A 173 -7.33 -8.03 -6.17
N TYR A 174 -8.50 -7.41 -6.03
CA TYR A 174 -9.12 -7.23 -4.71
C TYR A 174 -9.69 -8.52 -4.13
N ALA A 175 -10.01 -9.53 -4.95
CA ALA A 175 -10.38 -10.87 -4.48
C ALA A 175 -9.22 -11.58 -3.76
N ALA A 176 -7.97 -11.14 -3.96
CA ALA A 176 -6.80 -11.66 -3.24
C ALA A 176 -6.67 -11.12 -1.80
N PHE A 177 -7.29 -9.97 -1.49
CA PHE A 177 -7.13 -9.30 -0.18
C PHE A 177 -7.54 -10.15 1.02
N PRO A 178 -8.67 -10.90 1.01
CA PRO A 178 -9.00 -11.79 2.11
C PRO A 178 -7.89 -12.83 2.40
N LYS A 179 -7.26 -13.39 1.36
CA LYS A 179 -6.16 -14.35 1.51
C LYS A 179 -4.89 -13.67 2.04
N ILE A 180 -4.61 -12.43 1.59
CA ILE A 180 -3.50 -11.62 2.11
C ILE A 180 -3.71 -11.33 3.60
N LYS A 181 -4.90 -10.91 3.99
CA LYS A 181 -5.25 -10.65 5.40
C LYS A 181 -5.18 -11.93 6.25
N ALA A 182 -5.67 -13.07 5.72
CA ALA A 182 -5.61 -14.37 6.40
C ALA A 182 -4.17 -14.87 6.60
N SER A 183 -3.19 -14.44 5.79
CA SER A 183 -1.77 -14.75 6.00
C SER A 183 -1.14 -13.98 7.18
N GLY A 184 -1.89 -13.08 7.82
CA GLY A 184 -1.45 -12.25 8.93
C GLY A 184 -0.89 -10.87 8.53
N ALA A 185 -0.91 -10.53 7.24
CA ALA A 185 -0.51 -9.20 6.80
C ALA A 185 -1.63 -8.17 7.04
N SER A 186 -1.24 -6.99 7.52
CA SER A 186 -2.10 -5.80 7.56
C SER A 186 -1.87 -4.98 6.29
N VAL A 187 -2.87 -4.24 5.83
CA VAL A 187 -2.80 -3.56 4.53
C VAL A 187 -3.10 -2.07 4.68
N ILE A 188 -2.31 -1.24 4.02
CA ILE A 188 -2.66 0.15 3.72
C ILE A 188 -2.84 0.25 2.21
N VAL A 189 -4.04 0.59 1.76
CA VAL A 189 -4.33 0.81 0.35
C VAL A 189 -4.63 2.27 0.09
N VAL A 190 -3.95 2.84 -0.89
CA VAL A 190 -4.25 4.17 -1.43
C VAL A 190 -5.08 3.99 -2.69
N GLU A 191 -6.23 4.64 -2.76
CA GLU A 191 -7.12 4.58 -3.90
C GLU A 191 -7.75 5.94 -4.24
N GLN A 192 -8.08 6.13 -5.52
CA GLN A 192 -8.87 7.24 -5.99
C GLN A 192 -10.35 6.86 -6.09
N ASP A 193 -10.65 5.59 -6.38
CA ASP A 193 -12.01 5.07 -6.39
C ASP A 193 -12.48 4.80 -4.95
N ILE A 194 -13.30 5.73 -4.46
CA ILE A 194 -13.90 5.66 -3.12
C ILE A 194 -14.69 4.36 -2.93
N ALA A 195 -15.45 3.92 -3.95
CA ALA A 195 -16.30 2.74 -3.83
C ALA A 195 -15.46 1.46 -3.67
N GLN A 196 -14.31 1.38 -4.33
CA GLN A 196 -13.38 0.27 -4.16
C GLN A 196 -12.69 0.31 -2.79
N ALA A 197 -12.23 1.49 -2.36
CA ALA A 197 -11.63 1.69 -1.06
C ALA A 197 -12.54 1.24 0.08
N LEU A 198 -13.81 1.67 0.04
CA LEU A 198 -14.81 1.34 1.07
C LEU A 198 -15.16 -0.16 1.14
N LYS A 199 -15.05 -0.90 0.03
CA LYS A 199 -15.36 -2.34 0.01
C LYS A 199 -14.32 -3.19 0.73
N VAL A 200 -13.07 -2.77 0.75
CA VAL A 200 -11.95 -3.58 1.25
C VAL A 200 -11.41 -3.12 2.60
N ALA A 201 -11.74 -1.91 3.01
CA ALA A 201 -11.21 -1.30 4.22
C ALA A 201 -12.05 -1.58 5.45
N ASP A 202 -11.40 -1.85 6.57
CA ASP A 202 -12.00 -1.86 7.90
C ASP A 202 -12.14 -0.42 8.44
N ARG A 203 -11.27 0.50 7.98
CA ARG A 203 -11.27 1.93 8.32
C ARG A 203 -10.72 2.76 7.16
N VAL A 204 -11.22 3.98 7.03
CA VAL A 204 -10.86 4.91 5.96
C VAL A 204 -10.27 6.19 6.56
N TYR A 205 -9.30 6.75 5.86
CA TYR A 205 -8.77 8.09 6.08
C TYR A 205 -8.93 8.91 4.80
N CYS A 206 -9.60 10.05 4.86
CA CYS A 206 -9.64 11.03 3.77
C CYS A 206 -8.49 12.01 3.93
N MET A 207 -7.74 12.23 2.86
CA MET A 207 -6.67 13.21 2.82
C MET A 207 -6.98 14.34 1.85
N MET A 208 -6.66 15.56 2.26
CA MET A 208 -6.72 16.75 1.45
C MET A 208 -5.57 17.68 1.84
N GLU A 209 -4.84 18.21 0.84
CA GLU A 209 -3.75 19.17 1.04
C GLU A 209 -2.74 18.76 2.12
N GLY A 210 -2.34 17.49 2.11
CA GLY A 210 -1.35 16.94 3.04
C GLY A 210 -1.85 16.76 4.48
N ARG A 211 -3.15 16.76 4.73
CA ARG A 211 -3.79 16.58 6.04
C ARG A 211 -4.83 15.47 5.99
N VAL A 212 -5.09 14.82 7.12
CA VAL A 212 -6.27 13.98 7.30
C VAL A 212 -7.45 14.87 7.64
N THR A 213 -8.52 14.81 6.85
CA THR A 213 -9.74 15.60 7.01
C THR A 213 -10.89 14.80 7.61
N LEU A 214 -10.89 13.48 7.43
CA LEU A 214 -11.91 12.58 7.95
C LEU A 214 -11.29 11.20 8.21
N SER A 215 -11.73 10.53 9.26
CA SER A 215 -11.42 9.12 9.49
C SER A 215 -12.58 8.40 10.16
N GLY A 216 -12.80 7.13 9.82
CA GLY A 216 -13.88 6.34 10.41
C GLY A 216 -14.01 4.97 9.76
N LYS A 217 -14.91 4.14 10.31
CA LYS A 217 -15.29 2.89 9.64
C LYS A 217 -16.20 3.20 8.46
N PRO A 218 -16.13 2.44 7.36
CA PRO A 218 -17.02 2.62 6.22
C PRO A 218 -18.52 2.63 6.58
N SER A 219 -18.93 1.84 7.60
CA SER A 219 -20.29 1.78 8.10
C SER A 219 -20.78 3.05 8.78
N ASP A 220 -19.85 3.84 9.32
CA ASP A 220 -20.14 5.00 10.17
C ASP A 220 -20.07 6.32 9.38
N LEU A 221 -19.63 6.25 8.13
CA LEU A 221 -19.45 7.40 7.23
C LEU A 221 -20.55 7.45 6.17
N THR A 222 -21.16 8.60 6.02
CA THR A 222 -22.10 8.85 4.92
C THR A 222 -21.36 9.19 3.62
N ARG A 223 -22.05 9.08 2.48
CA ARG A 223 -21.49 9.54 1.21
C ARG A 223 -21.17 11.03 1.22
N ASP A 224 -22.02 11.80 1.89
CA ASP A 224 -21.85 13.26 1.98
C ASP A 224 -20.62 13.61 2.83
N ASP A 225 -20.40 12.94 3.99
CA ASP A 225 -19.20 13.13 4.80
C ASP A 225 -17.93 12.88 3.98
N ILE A 226 -17.92 11.81 3.19
CA ILE A 226 -16.76 11.45 2.37
C ILE A 226 -16.57 12.46 1.22
N GLN A 227 -17.65 12.89 0.56
CA GLN A 227 -17.58 13.88 -0.51
C GLN A 227 -17.10 15.24 0.02
N ASP A 228 -17.60 15.66 1.16
CA ASP A 228 -17.19 16.92 1.79
C ASP A 228 -15.71 16.89 2.20
N ALA A 229 -15.26 15.79 2.80
CA ALA A 229 -13.86 15.58 3.13
C ALA A 229 -12.94 15.49 1.90
N TYR A 230 -13.44 14.91 0.80
CA TYR A 230 -12.69 14.72 -0.44
C TYR A 230 -12.55 16.01 -1.25
N PHE A 231 -13.62 16.86 -1.27
CA PHE A 231 -13.67 18.09 -2.05
C PHE A 231 -13.45 19.35 -1.21
N GLY A 232 -13.26 19.24 0.09
CA GLY A 232 -13.06 20.37 0.99
C GLY A 232 -14.29 21.23 1.20
N ARG A 233 -15.47 20.65 1.03
CA ARG A 233 -16.71 21.35 1.34
C ARG A 233 -16.89 21.34 2.86
N ILE A 234 -16.56 22.45 3.50
CA ILE A 234 -16.84 22.66 4.93
C ILE A 234 -18.35 22.83 5.07
N THR A 235 -19.06 21.80 5.52
CA THR A 235 -20.41 21.99 6.06
C THR A 235 -20.27 22.84 7.31
N LYS A 236 -20.78 24.10 7.24
CA LYS A 236 -20.86 25.04 8.37
C LYS A 236 -21.89 24.55 9.38
#